data_9ebbaf36124e936178fd59d9e481f0fd
#
_entry.id   9ebbaf36124e936178fd59d9e481f0fd
#
_cell.length_a   1.000
_cell.length_b   1.000
_cell.length_c   1.000
_cell.angle_alpha   90.00
_cell.angle_beta   90.00
_cell.angle_gamma   90.00
#
_symmetry.space_group_name_H-M   'P 1'
#
loop_
_entity.id
_entity.type
_entity.pdbx_description
1 polymer ?
#
loop_
_entity_poly.entity_id
_entity_poly.type
_entity_poly.pdbx_seq_one_letter_code
_entity_poly.pdbx_strand_id
1 'polypeptide(L)'
;MLKVYNIKDKIEYLREVAILEHNEWAKDSKESFEDRINKKIEKLKNNLNKNDFCKLILLNDDELIGFISLFPNDSDERRDLGPWYATMYVKKEYRNKGYSKILNREILSEAQKRGYKRIYLKTDLNNYYEKFGAKYMGKLSNGEKLYYIDLKENSWKNIKLENI
;
A
#
# COMPACT_ATOMS: atom_id res chain seq x y z
N MET A 1 16.15 -8.27 -12.19
CA MET A 1 14.98 -9.15 -12.02
C MET A 1 14.04 -8.54 -11.00
N LEU A 2 12.76 -8.48 -11.33
CA LEU A 2 11.74 -7.92 -10.46
C LEU A 2 11.39 -8.90 -9.33
N LYS A 3 11.35 -8.39 -8.10
CA LYS A 3 10.95 -9.19 -6.95
C LYS A 3 10.32 -8.31 -5.86
N VAL A 4 9.28 -8.86 -5.21
CA VAL A 4 8.63 -8.21 -4.07
C VAL A 4 9.19 -8.76 -2.77
N TYR A 5 9.48 -7.88 -1.83
CA TYR A 5 9.95 -8.22 -0.49
C TYR A 5 9.09 -7.54 0.57
N ASN A 6 8.95 -8.17 1.73
CA ASN A 6 8.53 -7.44 2.92
C ASN A 6 9.70 -6.55 3.36
N ILE A 7 9.42 -5.28 3.63
CA ILE A 7 10.47 -4.32 4.01
C ILE A 7 11.21 -4.73 5.30
N LYS A 8 10.58 -5.52 6.17
CA LYS A 8 11.25 -6.04 7.38
C LYS A 8 12.50 -6.87 7.06
N ASP A 9 12.55 -7.48 5.88
CA ASP A 9 13.67 -8.27 5.40
C ASP A 9 14.64 -7.46 4.54
N LYS A 10 14.34 -6.17 4.33
CA LYS A 10 15.11 -5.22 3.51
C LYS A 10 15.15 -3.85 4.18
N ILE A 11 15.57 -3.81 5.43
CA ILE A 11 15.53 -2.59 6.26
C ILE A 11 16.41 -1.45 5.73
N GLU A 12 17.37 -1.75 4.88
CA GLU A 12 18.19 -0.74 4.19
C GLU A 12 17.37 0.21 3.30
N TYR A 13 16.15 -0.19 2.91
CA TYR A 13 15.25 0.65 2.10
C TYR A 13 14.29 1.51 2.95
N LEU A 14 14.28 1.38 4.28
CA LEU A 14 13.36 2.13 5.15
C LEU A 14 13.48 3.64 4.94
N ARG A 15 14.68 4.16 4.85
CA ARG A 15 14.89 5.60 4.67
C ARG A 15 14.38 6.09 3.32
N GLU A 16 14.70 5.38 2.23
CA GLU A 16 14.21 5.76 0.90
C GLU A 16 12.68 5.74 0.83
N VAL A 17 12.06 4.70 1.35
CA VAL A 17 10.60 4.60 1.41
C VAL A 17 10.00 5.73 2.26
N ALA A 18 10.59 6.03 3.41
CA ALA A 18 10.12 7.11 4.28
C ALA A 18 10.18 8.48 3.57
N ILE A 19 11.25 8.73 2.81
CA ILE A 19 11.41 9.96 2.03
C ILE A 19 10.34 10.05 0.93
N LEU A 20 10.13 8.97 0.18
CA LEU A 20 9.14 8.94 -0.90
C LEU A 20 7.72 9.15 -0.35
N GLU A 21 7.37 8.51 0.76
CA GLU A 21 6.09 8.73 1.41
C GLU A 21 5.94 10.17 1.91
N HIS A 22 6.97 10.71 2.53
CA HIS A 22 6.96 12.08 3.01
C HIS A 22 6.70 13.06 1.85
N ASN A 23 7.42 12.89 0.74
CA ASN A 23 7.29 13.78 -0.41
C ASN A 23 5.90 13.70 -1.08
N GLU A 24 5.23 12.56 -0.99
CA GLU A 24 3.91 12.34 -1.61
C GLU A 24 2.76 12.77 -0.69
N TRP A 25 2.82 12.48 0.60
CA TRP A 25 1.69 12.60 1.52
C TRP A 25 1.92 13.45 2.77
N ALA A 26 3.09 14.07 2.92
CA ALA A 26 3.37 14.84 4.12
C ALA A 26 2.50 16.10 4.20
N LYS A 27 2.04 16.40 5.41
CA LYS A 27 1.39 17.66 5.75
C LYS A 27 2.44 18.65 6.22
N ASP A 28 2.13 19.93 6.12
CA ASP A 28 3.00 20.98 6.65
C ASP A 28 3.26 20.79 8.15
N SER A 29 4.52 20.96 8.53
CA SER A 29 4.96 20.81 9.91
C SER A 29 6.12 21.77 10.16
N LYS A 30 6.25 22.18 11.43
CA LYS A 30 7.38 23.02 11.88
C LYS A 30 8.65 22.22 12.13
N GLU A 31 8.56 20.89 12.12
CA GLU A 31 9.71 20.02 12.33
C GLU A 31 10.63 20.02 11.11
N SER A 32 11.93 19.79 11.33
CA SER A 32 12.90 19.64 10.25
C SER A 32 12.59 18.40 9.41
N PHE A 33 13.04 18.41 8.16
CA PHE A 33 12.91 17.26 7.26
C PHE A 33 13.52 15.99 7.90
N GLU A 34 14.75 16.08 8.43
CA GLU A 34 15.42 14.94 9.05
C GLU A 34 14.64 14.38 10.24
N ASP A 35 14.09 15.25 11.10
CA ASP A 35 13.29 14.80 12.24
C ASP A 35 12.03 14.08 11.78
N ARG A 36 11.36 14.58 10.76
CA ARG A 36 10.17 13.94 10.18
C ARG A 36 10.48 12.58 9.59
N ILE A 37 11.58 12.46 8.84
CA ILE A 37 12.01 11.18 8.26
C ILE A 37 12.37 10.18 9.36
N ASN A 38 13.11 10.60 10.37
CA ASN A 38 13.47 9.73 11.49
C ASN A 38 12.24 9.23 12.25
N LYS A 39 11.25 10.08 12.48
CA LYS A 39 9.98 9.67 13.09
C LYS A 39 9.23 8.65 12.25
N LYS A 40 9.20 8.83 10.92
CA LYS A 40 8.58 7.86 10.01
C LYS A 40 9.29 6.52 10.08
N ILE A 41 10.61 6.50 10.06
CA ILE A 41 11.41 5.28 10.16
C ILE A 41 11.11 4.55 11.46
N GLU A 42 11.10 5.25 12.59
CA GLU A 42 10.78 4.66 13.89
C GLU A 42 9.36 4.08 13.93
N LYS A 43 8.39 4.81 13.39
CA LYS A 43 7.00 4.33 13.29
C LYS A 43 6.92 3.07 12.43
N LEU A 44 7.61 3.02 11.31
CA LEU A 44 7.66 1.83 10.45
C LEU A 44 8.28 0.66 11.22
N LYS A 45 9.43 0.85 11.86
CA LYS A 45 10.10 -0.20 12.63
C LYS A 45 9.20 -0.77 13.72
N ASN A 46 8.47 0.09 14.43
CA ASN A 46 7.60 -0.33 15.53
C ASN A 46 6.39 -1.15 15.06
N ASN A 47 6.06 -1.13 13.78
CA ASN A 47 4.91 -1.83 13.20
C ASN A 47 5.27 -3.08 12.39
N LEU A 48 6.55 -3.33 12.11
CA LEU A 48 6.98 -4.38 11.16
C LEU A 48 6.55 -5.80 11.55
N ASN A 49 6.31 -6.06 12.83
CA ASN A 49 5.94 -7.39 13.32
C ASN A 49 4.45 -7.53 13.66
N LYS A 50 3.64 -6.50 13.41
CA LYS A 50 2.19 -6.55 13.67
C LYS A 50 1.47 -7.27 12.54
N ASN A 51 0.45 -8.06 12.88
CA ASN A 51 -0.30 -8.84 11.88
C ASN A 51 -1.13 -7.96 10.93
N ASP A 52 -1.61 -6.82 11.41
CA ASP A 52 -2.43 -5.88 10.63
C ASP A 52 -1.62 -4.76 9.95
N PHE A 53 -0.30 -4.87 9.98
CA PHE A 53 0.60 -3.96 9.27
C PHE A 53 1.57 -4.75 8.41
N CYS A 54 1.72 -4.30 7.16
CA CYS A 54 2.70 -4.85 6.24
C CYS A 54 3.09 -3.78 5.24
N LYS A 55 4.36 -3.70 4.91
CA LYS A 55 4.83 -2.87 3.80
C LYS A 55 5.65 -3.74 2.87
N LEU A 56 5.19 -3.84 1.63
CA LEU A 56 5.87 -4.57 0.57
C LEU A 56 6.57 -3.59 -0.35
N ILE A 57 7.78 -3.94 -0.76
CA ILE A 57 8.56 -3.16 -1.72
C ILE A 57 8.83 -3.99 -2.97
N LEU A 58 8.79 -3.34 -4.12
CA LEU A 58 9.15 -3.94 -5.41
C LEU A 58 10.53 -3.45 -5.78
N LEU A 59 11.46 -4.38 -5.97
CA LEU A 59 12.82 -4.11 -6.41
C LEU A 59 13.04 -4.68 -7.81
N ASN A 60 13.79 -3.97 -8.63
CA ASN A 60 14.45 -4.53 -9.81
C ASN A 60 15.94 -4.59 -9.48
N ASP A 61 16.43 -5.81 -9.22
CA ASP A 61 17.71 -6.04 -8.57
C ASP A 61 17.80 -5.21 -7.26
N ASP A 62 18.65 -4.20 -7.16
CA ASP A 62 18.77 -3.35 -5.98
C ASP A 62 18.03 -2.01 -6.09
N GLU A 63 17.36 -1.77 -7.20
CA GLU A 63 16.62 -0.54 -7.46
C GLU A 63 15.20 -0.61 -6.91
N LEU A 64 14.83 0.34 -6.04
CA LEU A 64 13.46 0.45 -5.55
C LEU A 64 12.55 1.02 -6.65
N ILE A 65 11.54 0.26 -7.02
CA ILE A 65 10.54 0.65 -8.03
C ILE A 65 9.32 1.29 -7.38
N GLY A 66 8.84 0.69 -6.28
CA GLY A 66 7.64 1.16 -5.60
C GLY A 66 7.32 0.35 -4.37
N PHE A 67 6.21 0.67 -3.72
CA PHE A 67 5.77 0.00 -2.49
C PHE A 67 4.27 0.10 -2.30
N ILE A 68 3.75 -0.70 -1.38
CA ILE A 68 2.35 -0.74 -0.98
C ILE A 68 2.25 -1.17 0.48
N SER A 69 1.19 -0.74 1.16
CA SER A 69 1.01 -1.04 2.58
C SER A 69 -0.33 -1.68 2.89
N LEU A 70 -0.34 -2.48 3.94
CA LEU A 70 -1.51 -2.91 4.68
C LEU A 70 -1.48 -2.19 6.03
N PHE A 71 -2.54 -1.44 6.35
CA PHE A 71 -2.64 -0.66 7.59
C PHE A 71 -3.82 -1.14 8.44
N PRO A 72 -3.70 -1.08 9.77
CA PRO A 72 -4.85 -1.36 10.64
C PRO A 72 -5.98 -0.34 10.47
N ASN A 73 -5.66 0.92 10.23
CA ASN A 73 -6.63 1.99 10.05
C ASN A 73 -6.09 3.08 9.11
N ASP A 74 -6.91 3.49 8.13
CA ASP A 74 -6.59 4.56 7.18
C ASP A 74 -7.71 5.61 7.10
N SER A 75 -8.71 5.53 7.96
CA SER A 75 -9.80 6.50 8.01
C SER A 75 -10.30 6.70 9.43
N ASP A 76 -10.22 7.92 9.93
CA ASP A 76 -10.77 8.27 11.24
C ASP A 76 -12.29 8.19 11.29
N GLU A 77 -12.96 8.34 10.14
CA GLU A 77 -14.41 8.24 10.01
C GLU A 77 -14.90 6.79 10.08
N ARG A 78 -14.07 5.82 9.68
CA ARG A 78 -14.45 4.42 9.62
C ARG A 78 -13.43 3.53 10.35
N ARG A 79 -13.26 3.82 11.65
CA ARG A 79 -12.38 3.02 12.53
C ARG A 79 -12.90 1.62 12.79
N ASP A 80 -14.16 1.35 12.45
CA ASP A 80 -14.81 0.03 12.51
C ASP A 80 -14.29 -0.92 11.44
N LEU A 81 -13.62 -0.41 10.39
CA LEU A 81 -13.15 -1.20 9.26
C LEU A 81 -11.63 -1.41 9.34
N GLY A 82 -11.20 -2.56 8.87
CA GLY A 82 -9.78 -2.91 8.76
C GLY A 82 -9.57 -4.36 8.38
N PRO A 83 -8.38 -4.71 7.89
CA PRO A 83 -7.26 -3.82 7.56
C PRO A 83 -7.48 -3.05 6.24
N TRP A 84 -6.64 -2.04 6.03
CA TRP A 84 -6.72 -1.16 4.87
C TRP A 84 -5.54 -1.37 3.92
N TYR A 85 -5.85 -1.36 2.65
CA TYR A 85 -4.91 -1.23 1.56
C TYR A 85 -4.56 0.26 1.40
N ALA A 86 -3.30 0.61 1.49
CA ALA A 86 -2.92 2.03 1.55
C ALA A 86 -1.52 2.30 0.98
N THR A 87 -1.23 3.56 0.75
CA THR A 87 0.08 4.09 0.36
C THR A 87 0.75 3.34 -0.80
N MET A 88 -0.02 3.04 -1.85
CA MET A 88 0.56 2.49 -3.07
C MET A 88 1.30 3.59 -3.83
N TYR A 89 2.57 3.34 -4.12
CA TYR A 89 3.43 4.28 -4.81
C TYR A 89 4.34 3.56 -5.79
N VAL A 90 4.45 4.11 -7.00
CA VAL A 90 5.43 3.71 -8.01
C VAL A 90 6.20 4.97 -8.39
N LYS A 91 7.52 4.89 -8.40
CA LYS A 91 8.37 6.02 -8.79
C LYS A 91 7.98 6.51 -10.18
N LYS A 92 8.02 7.83 -10.40
CA LYS A 92 7.52 8.49 -11.63
C LYS A 92 8.10 7.87 -12.90
N GLU A 93 9.41 7.61 -12.91
CA GLU A 93 10.14 7.04 -14.04
C GLU A 93 9.72 5.61 -14.38
N TYR A 94 9.03 4.92 -13.46
CA TYR A 94 8.57 3.54 -13.65
C TYR A 94 7.06 3.41 -13.84
N ARG A 95 6.33 4.52 -13.91
CA ARG A 95 4.88 4.50 -14.11
C ARG A 95 4.49 4.08 -15.53
N ASN A 96 3.24 3.66 -15.68
CA ASN A 96 2.64 3.20 -16.94
C ASN A 96 3.32 1.95 -17.53
N LYS A 97 3.94 1.14 -16.67
CA LYS A 97 4.59 -0.13 -17.03
C LYS A 97 3.96 -1.35 -16.36
N GLY A 98 2.84 -1.15 -15.66
CA GLY A 98 2.10 -2.23 -15.00
C GLY A 98 2.65 -2.66 -13.64
N TYR A 99 3.62 -1.98 -13.07
CA TYR A 99 4.23 -2.37 -11.79
C TYR A 99 3.26 -2.29 -10.61
N SER A 100 2.29 -1.38 -10.65
CA SER A 100 1.25 -1.30 -9.63
C SER A 100 0.43 -2.58 -9.53
N LYS A 101 0.24 -3.29 -10.63
CA LYS A 101 -0.49 -4.57 -10.64
C LYS A 101 0.23 -5.64 -9.82
N ILE A 102 1.55 -5.68 -9.90
CA ILE A 102 2.38 -6.61 -9.10
C ILE A 102 2.19 -6.31 -7.62
N LEU A 103 2.34 -5.03 -7.23
CA LEU A 103 2.18 -4.61 -5.83
C LEU A 103 0.77 -4.90 -5.30
N ASN A 104 -0.26 -4.58 -6.08
CA ASN A 104 -1.65 -4.87 -5.72
C ASN A 104 -1.86 -6.36 -5.45
N ARG A 105 -1.43 -7.20 -6.38
CA ARG A 105 -1.58 -8.66 -6.25
C ARG A 105 -0.87 -9.19 -5.03
N GLU A 106 0.35 -8.74 -4.79
CA GLU A 106 1.15 -9.22 -3.67
C GLU A 106 0.59 -8.81 -2.30
N ILE A 107 0.08 -7.59 -2.16
CA ILE A 107 -0.52 -7.17 -0.87
C ILE A 107 -1.83 -7.91 -0.60
N LEU A 108 -2.63 -8.19 -1.62
CA LEU A 108 -3.86 -8.98 -1.46
C LEU A 108 -3.54 -10.42 -1.08
N SER A 109 -2.53 -11.01 -1.70
CA SER A 109 -2.03 -12.34 -1.34
C SER A 109 -1.54 -12.39 0.10
N GLU A 110 -0.78 -11.37 0.52
CA GLU A 110 -0.27 -11.28 1.89
C GLU A 110 -1.40 -11.15 2.91
N ALA A 111 -2.39 -10.31 2.64
CA ALA A 111 -3.56 -10.16 3.52
C ALA A 111 -4.32 -11.48 3.66
N GLN A 112 -4.50 -12.21 2.56
CA GLN A 112 -5.16 -13.52 2.59
C GLN A 112 -4.37 -14.53 3.42
N LYS A 113 -3.05 -14.58 3.26
CA LYS A 113 -2.16 -15.46 4.06
C LYS A 113 -2.24 -15.16 5.55
N ARG A 114 -2.46 -13.89 5.91
CA ARG A 114 -2.60 -13.46 7.31
C ARG A 114 -3.97 -13.77 7.90
N GLY A 115 -4.88 -14.34 7.12
CA GLY A 115 -6.20 -14.78 7.57
C GLY A 115 -7.30 -13.73 7.44
N TYR A 116 -7.04 -12.60 6.80
CA TYR A 116 -8.06 -11.60 6.57
C TYR A 116 -9.01 -12.03 5.45
N LYS A 117 -10.30 -11.73 5.64
CA LYS A 117 -11.36 -12.07 4.68
C LYS A 117 -11.66 -10.92 3.73
N ARG A 118 -11.39 -9.70 4.17
CA ARG A 118 -11.61 -8.46 3.43
C ARG A 118 -10.50 -7.47 3.70
N ILE A 119 -10.25 -6.60 2.73
CA ILE A 119 -9.52 -5.37 2.95
C ILE A 119 -10.34 -4.19 2.41
N TYR A 120 -10.02 -3.01 2.91
CA TYR A 120 -10.71 -1.78 2.58
C TYR A 120 -9.75 -0.80 1.94
N LEU A 121 -10.28 0.08 1.10
CA LEU A 121 -9.50 1.16 0.51
C LEU A 121 -10.38 2.39 0.28
N LYS A 122 -9.76 3.55 0.20
CA LYS A 122 -10.42 4.80 -0.16
C LYS A 122 -9.65 5.43 -1.32
N THR A 123 -10.39 6.07 -2.24
CA THR A 123 -9.80 6.62 -3.46
C THR A 123 -10.69 7.66 -4.12
N ASP A 124 -10.08 8.59 -4.83
CA ASP A 124 -10.76 9.50 -5.75
C ASP A 124 -10.87 8.94 -7.18
N LEU A 125 -10.16 7.85 -7.46
CA LEU A 125 -10.11 7.26 -8.80
C LEU A 125 -11.42 6.57 -9.18
N ASN A 126 -11.76 6.63 -10.46
CA ASN A 126 -12.90 5.92 -11.04
C ASN A 126 -12.40 4.72 -11.84
N ASN A 127 -13.11 3.59 -11.73
CA ASN A 127 -12.88 2.40 -12.58
C ASN A 127 -11.43 1.86 -12.52
N TYR A 128 -10.70 2.11 -11.45
CA TYR A 128 -9.34 1.61 -11.28
C TYR A 128 -9.30 0.34 -10.44
N TYR A 129 -9.86 0.41 -9.22
CA TYR A 129 -9.77 -0.70 -8.27
C TYR A 129 -10.77 -1.83 -8.53
N GLU A 130 -11.82 -1.57 -9.31
CA GLU A 130 -12.79 -2.60 -9.72
C GLU A 130 -12.12 -3.74 -10.49
N LYS A 131 -11.06 -3.45 -11.26
CA LYS A 131 -10.28 -4.48 -11.96
C LYS A 131 -9.52 -5.43 -11.02
N PHE A 132 -9.36 -5.03 -9.75
CA PHE A 132 -8.78 -5.87 -8.70
C PHE A 132 -9.85 -6.53 -7.82
N GLY A 133 -11.12 -6.46 -8.21
CA GLY A 133 -12.24 -7.03 -7.48
C GLY A 133 -12.83 -6.11 -6.41
N ALA A 134 -12.45 -4.83 -6.38
CA ALA A 134 -13.00 -3.89 -5.42
C ALA A 134 -14.47 -3.60 -5.68
N LYS A 135 -15.26 -3.58 -4.60
CA LYS A 135 -16.69 -3.31 -4.61
C LYS A 135 -16.97 -2.01 -3.85
N TYR A 136 -17.80 -1.16 -4.44
CA TYR A 136 -18.15 0.12 -3.87
C TYR A 136 -19.03 -0.02 -2.63
N MET A 137 -18.71 0.72 -1.58
CA MET A 137 -19.47 0.73 -0.31
C MET A 137 -20.16 2.06 -0.02
N GLY A 138 -19.70 3.16 -0.61
CA GLY A 138 -20.20 4.50 -0.33
C GLY A 138 -19.11 5.55 -0.41
N LYS A 139 -19.42 6.75 0.08
CA LYS A 139 -18.49 7.88 0.13
C LYS A 139 -18.17 8.24 1.56
N LEU A 140 -16.93 8.67 1.77
CA LEU A 140 -16.50 9.34 3.00
C LEU A 140 -16.93 10.81 2.97
N SER A 141 -16.89 11.49 4.12
CA SER A 141 -17.31 12.88 4.23
C SER A 141 -16.53 13.85 3.35
N ASN A 142 -15.26 13.52 3.05
CA ASN A 142 -14.40 14.31 2.16
C ASN A 142 -14.64 14.04 0.67
N GLY A 143 -15.59 13.15 0.32
CA GLY A 143 -15.90 12.77 -1.06
C GLY A 143 -15.13 11.61 -1.61
N GLU A 144 -14.12 11.10 -0.90
CA GLU A 144 -13.41 9.88 -1.32
C GLU A 144 -14.36 8.69 -1.34
N LYS A 145 -14.20 7.82 -2.34
CA LYS A 145 -14.97 6.59 -2.47
C LYS A 145 -14.37 5.51 -1.59
N LEU A 146 -15.25 4.79 -0.88
CA LEU A 146 -14.90 3.67 -0.03
C LEU A 146 -15.21 2.37 -0.76
N TYR A 147 -14.24 1.47 -0.79
CA TYR A 147 -14.35 0.14 -1.40
C TYR A 147 -13.90 -0.94 -0.44
N TYR A 148 -14.34 -2.16 -0.72
CA TYR A 148 -13.76 -3.36 -0.11
C TYR A 148 -13.37 -4.37 -1.19
N ILE A 149 -12.41 -5.23 -0.87
CA ILE A 149 -12.04 -6.38 -1.69
C ILE A 149 -12.27 -7.63 -0.84
N ASP A 150 -13.08 -8.55 -1.36
CA ASP A 150 -13.33 -9.84 -0.73
C ASP A 150 -12.21 -10.80 -1.14
N LEU A 151 -11.40 -11.20 -0.16
CA LEU A 151 -10.24 -12.06 -0.42
C LEU A 151 -10.62 -13.51 -0.67
N LYS A 152 -11.82 -13.93 -0.27
CA LYS A 152 -12.32 -15.30 -0.50
C LYS A 152 -12.69 -15.54 -1.96
N GLU A 153 -13.17 -14.52 -2.66
CA GLU A 153 -13.60 -14.64 -4.06
C GLU A 153 -12.44 -14.85 -5.02
N ASN A 154 -11.21 -14.53 -4.62
CA ASN A 154 -9.98 -14.69 -5.41
C ASN A 154 -10.00 -14.02 -6.79
N SER A 155 -10.97 -13.14 -7.07
CA SER A 155 -11.09 -12.43 -8.34
C SER A 155 -9.84 -11.62 -8.68
N TRP A 156 -9.15 -11.13 -7.68
CA TRP A 156 -7.90 -10.39 -7.83
C TRP A 156 -6.73 -11.26 -8.34
N LYS A 157 -6.83 -12.60 -8.24
CA LYS A 157 -5.81 -13.52 -8.75
C LYS A 157 -5.78 -13.57 -10.29
N ASN A 158 -6.87 -13.15 -10.93
CA ASN A 158 -6.99 -13.15 -12.38
C ASN A 158 -6.44 -11.87 -13.02
N ILE A 159 -5.79 -10.99 -12.23
CA ILE A 159 -5.13 -9.80 -12.75
C ILE A 159 -4.02 -10.24 -13.70
N LYS A 160 -4.15 -9.85 -14.97
CA LYS A 160 -3.13 -10.15 -15.97
C LYS A 160 -1.89 -9.30 -15.74
N LEU A 161 -0.74 -9.95 -15.64
CA LEU A 161 0.57 -9.30 -15.51
C LEU A 161 1.28 -9.24 -16.88
N GLU A 162 0.51 -9.29 -17.96
CA GLU A 162 1.06 -9.19 -19.31
C GLU A 162 1.73 -7.83 -19.53
N ASN A 163 2.85 -7.84 -20.24
CA ASN A 163 3.62 -6.64 -20.61
C ASN A 163 4.34 -5.92 -19.45
N ILE A 164 4.80 -6.68 -18.46
CA ILE A 164 5.64 -6.16 -17.38
C ILE A 164 7.09 -6.59 -17.61
#